data_45a04dc982429c63fe816f59ecb0c303
#
_entry.id   45a04dc982429c63fe816f59ecb0c303
#
_cell.length_a   1.000
_cell.length_b   1.000
_cell.length_c   1.000
_cell.angle_alpha   90.00
_cell.angle_beta   90.00
_cell.angle_gamma   90.00
#
_symmetry.space_group_name_H-M   'P 1'
#
loop_
_entity.id
_entity.type
_entity.pdbx_description
1 polymer ?
#
loop_
_entity_poly.entity_id
_entity_poly.type
_entity_poly.pdbx_seq_one_letter_code
_entity_poly.pdbx_strand_id
1 'polypeptide(L)'
;NELSRELAIKQVQSVLQQKGNAQIDLPIKCGNPILHTLMISGDELLKSTGVNNPDIASVYLSPSGKFSFTYYISGSDSVWTKDADKSGVPDYVETAAIEMDKVWQSQIIDLGFLDPLALIDPYPIQFRKIDYYGHTEFNGKKIVINSTFVGLTENTDPVDKTIGALKVTLAHE
;
A
#
# COMPACT_ATOMS: atom_id res chain seq x y z
N ASN A 1 14.28 -16.00 -20.69
CA ASN A 1 15.38 -16.92 -20.55
C ASN A 1 15.11 -17.80 -19.31
N GLU A 2 14.89 -19.10 -19.53
CA GLU A 2 14.45 -20.04 -18.50
C GLU A 2 15.42 -20.12 -17.31
N LEU A 3 16.71 -20.02 -17.59
CA LEU A 3 17.78 -20.01 -16.57
C LEU A 3 17.70 -18.83 -15.60
N SER A 4 17.31 -17.65 -16.10
CA SER A 4 17.16 -16.44 -15.28
C SER A 4 15.92 -16.55 -14.36
N ARG A 5 14.89 -17.26 -14.82
CA ARG A 5 13.66 -17.52 -14.07
C ARG A 5 13.90 -18.49 -12.92
N GLU A 6 14.61 -19.60 -13.17
CA GLU A 6 14.98 -20.56 -12.11
C GLU A 6 15.88 -19.95 -11.03
N LEU A 7 16.83 -19.10 -11.43
CA LEU A 7 17.70 -18.39 -10.48
C LEU A 7 16.90 -17.41 -9.60
N ALA A 8 15.95 -16.68 -10.17
CA ALA A 8 15.07 -15.78 -9.42
C ALA A 8 14.20 -16.54 -8.43
N ILE A 9 13.60 -17.67 -8.85
CA ILE A 9 12.79 -18.55 -7.97
C ILE A 9 13.63 -19.07 -6.79
N LYS A 10 14.86 -19.56 -7.06
CA LYS A 10 15.77 -20.03 -6.01
C LYS A 10 16.18 -18.93 -5.04
N GLN A 11 16.42 -17.70 -5.53
CA GLN A 11 16.72 -16.54 -4.67
C GLN A 11 15.54 -16.18 -3.77
N VAL A 12 14.33 -16.14 -4.31
CA VAL A 12 13.11 -15.88 -3.52
C VAL A 12 12.88 -16.97 -2.48
N GLN A 13 13.01 -18.24 -2.86
CA GLN A 13 12.89 -19.37 -1.94
C GLN A 13 13.94 -19.32 -0.83
N SER A 14 15.18 -18.94 -1.14
CA SER A 14 16.23 -18.78 -0.13
C SER A 14 15.95 -17.65 0.86
N VAL A 15 15.38 -16.54 0.37
CA VAL A 15 14.97 -15.40 1.22
C VAL A 15 13.79 -15.79 2.10
N LEU A 16 12.83 -16.54 1.58
CA LEU A 16 11.68 -17.03 2.33
C LEU A 16 12.08 -18.09 3.37
N GLN A 17 13.04 -18.96 3.04
CA GLN A 17 13.59 -19.94 3.99
C GLN A 17 14.45 -19.29 5.09
N GLN A 18 15.20 -18.25 4.74
CA GLN A 18 15.95 -17.46 5.73
C GLN A 18 15.01 -16.72 6.69
N LYS A 19 13.82 -16.30 6.26
CA LYS A 19 12.78 -15.74 7.14
C LYS A 19 12.23 -16.73 8.17
N GLY A 20 12.22 -18.02 7.86
CA GLY A 20 11.80 -19.06 8.80
C GLY A 20 12.79 -19.29 9.96
N ASN A 21 14.04 -18.82 9.82
CA ASN A 21 15.11 -19.08 10.78
C ASN A 21 15.79 -17.80 11.33
N ALA A 22 15.48 -16.62 10.82
CA ALA A 22 16.00 -15.36 11.32
C ALA A 22 14.85 -14.51 11.84
N GLN A 23 14.93 -14.17 13.09
CA GLN A 23 14.17 -13.08 13.69
C GLN A 23 14.63 -11.78 13.00
N ILE A 24 13.98 -11.43 11.89
CA ILE A 24 14.20 -10.13 11.28
C ILE A 24 13.34 -9.15 12.06
N ASP A 25 13.96 -8.48 13.01
CA ASP A 25 13.34 -7.49 13.91
C ASP A 25 12.92 -6.18 13.20
N LEU A 26 13.08 -6.08 11.90
CA LEU A 26 12.74 -4.89 11.14
C LEU A 26 11.52 -5.14 10.26
N PRO A 27 10.44 -4.34 10.40
CA PRO A 27 9.29 -4.43 9.52
C PRO A 27 9.69 -4.12 8.08
N ILE A 28 9.18 -4.93 7.16
CA ILE A 28 9.34 -4.65 5.73
C ILE A 28 8.52 -3.40 5.41
N LYS A 29 9.19 -2.31 5.05
CA LYS A 29 8.53 -1.03 4.75
C LYS A 29 7.83 -1.03 3.40
N CYS A 30 8.40 -1.73 2.42
CA CYS A 30 7.83 -1.84 1.08
C CYS A 30 7.79 -3.29 0.62
N GLY A 31 6.66 -3.72 0.07
CA GLY A 31 6.47 -5.06 -0.50
C GLY A 31 6.90 -5.18 -1.97
N ASN A 32 7.11 -4.07 -2.67
CA ASN A 32 7.39 -4.03 -4.09
C ASN A 32 8.54 -4.92 -4.57
N PRO A 33 9.73 -4.96 -3.94
CA PRO A 33 10.81 -5.83 -4.40
C PRO A 33 10.43 -7.31 -4.38
N ILE A 34 9.67 -7.73 -3.37
CA ILE A 34 9.22 -9.12 -3.22
C ILE A 34 8.16 -9.44 -4.27
N LEU A 35 7.15 -8.56 -4.41
CA LEU A 35 6.06 -8.71 -5.36
C LEU A 35 6.55 -8.68 -6.79
N HIS A 36 7.44 -7.76 -7.15
CA HIS A 36 8.04 -7.68 -8.48
C HIS A 36 8.79 -8.96 -8.84
N THR A 37 9.54 -9.54 -7.90
CA THR A 37 10.24 -10.80 -8.11
C THR A 37 9.29 -11.97 -8.32
N LEU A 38 8.20 -12.05 -7.52
CA LEU A 38 7.16 -13.08 -7.64
C LEU A 38 6.37 -12.95 -8.95
N MET A 39 6.02 -11.73 -9.36
CA MET A 39 5.32 -11.48 -10.63
C MET A 39 6.16 -11.90 -11.84
N ILE A 40 7.46 -11.59 -11.84
CA ILE A 40 8.37 -12.00 -12.92
C ILE A 40 8.52 -13.52 -12.95
N SER A 41 8.47 -14.20 -11.80
CA SER A 41 8.55 -15.66 -11.71
C SER A 41 7.27 -16.38 -12.16
N GLY A 42 6.16 -15.66 -12.31
CA GLY A 42 4.87 -16.22 -12.73
C GLY A 42 4.23 -17.10 -11.65
N ASP A 43 4.56 -16.89 -10.39
CA ASP A 43 4.06 -17.68 -9.29
C ASP A 43 2.62 -17.30 -8.94
N GLU A 44 1.70 -18.27 -8.99
CA GLU A 44 0.28 -18.08 -8.69
C GLU A 44 -0.02 -17.86 -7.19
N LEU A 45 1.00 -17.96 -6.32
CA LEU A 45 0.83 -17.80 -4.87
C LEU A 45 0.28 -16.42 -4.46
N LEU A 46 0.46 -15.40 -5.30
CA LEU A 46 -0.07 -14.06 -5.04
C LEU A 46 -1.58 -13.95 -5.20
N LYS A 47 -2.23 -14.92 -5.87
CA LYS A 47 -3.69 -14.93 -6.04
C LYS A 47 -4.44 -15.33 -4.77
N SER A 48 -3.77 -15.93 -3.79
CA SER A 48 -4.41 -16.51 -2.61
C SER A 48 -4.56 -15.57 -1.42
N THR A 49 -4.07 -14.33 -1.49
CA THR A 49 -4.24 -13.33 -0.42
C THR A 49 -5.56 -12.57 -0.51
N GLY A 50 -6.44 -12.96 -1.43
CA GLY A 50 -7.80 -12.46 -1.48
C GLY A 50 -8.62 -13.01 -0.32
N VAL A 51 -8.46 -12.42 0.87
CA VAL A 51 -9.45 -12.61 1.94
C VAL A 51 -10.76 -12.06 1.41
N ASN A 52 -11.72 -12.95 1.16
CA ASN A 52 -13.09 -12.57 0.88
C ASN A 52 -13.61 -11.85 2.13
N ASN A 53 -13.46 -10.53 2.18
CA ASN A 53 -14.06 -9.74 3.24
C ASN A 53 -15.50 -9.43 2.81
N PRO A 54 -16.51 -9.96 3.52
CA PRO A 54 -17.92 -9.71 3.21
C PRO A 54 -18.37 -8.29 3.58
N ASP A 55 -17.48 -7.49 4.18
CA ASP A 55 -17.80 -6.13 4.60
C ASP A 55 -17.98 -5.21 3.39
N ILE A 56 -18.90 -4.29 3.50
CA ILE A 56 -19.21 -3.31 2.45
C ILE A 56 -18.03 -2.34 2.35
N ALA A 57 -17.40 -2.31 1.18
CA ALA A 57 -16.37 -1.33 0.87
C ALA A 57 -16.99 0.06 0.67
N SER A 58 -16.38 1.06 1.25
CA SER A 58 -16.65 2.47 0.98
C SER A 58 -15.57 3.05 0.08
N VAL A 59 -15.93 4.08 -0.69
CA VAL A 59 -15.00 4.77 -1.59
C VAL A 59 -15.03 6.26 -1.27
N TYR A 60 -13.85 6.87 -1.17
CA TYR A 60 -13.67 8.31 -1.01
C TYR A 60 -12.73 8.84 -2.09
N LEU A 61 -13.11 9.94 -2.74
CA LEU A 61 -12.25 10.63 -3.71
C LEU A 61 -11.38 11.65 -2.99
N SER A 62 -10.12 11.75 -3.41
CA SER A 62 -9.27 12.83 -2.91
C SER A 62 -9.85 14.21 -3.29
N PRO A 63 -9.50 15.29 -2.57
CA PRO A 63 -9.97 16.64 -2.89
C PRO A 63 -9.72 17.07 -4.33
N SER A 64 -8.63 16.61 -4.94
CA SER A 64 -8.34 16.87 -6.36
C SER A 64 -9.16 16.02 -7.33
N GLY A 65 -9.81 14.96 -6.86
CA GLY A 65 -10.48 13.94 -7.67
C GLY A 65 -9.56 12.94 -8.36
N LYS A 66 -8.24 13.08 -8.22
CA LYS A 66 -7.25 12.24 -8.92
C LYS A 66 -7.11 10.83 -8.37
N PHE A 67 -7.48 10.63 -7.11
CA PHE A 67 -7.32 9.35 -6.40
C PHE A 67 -8.63 8.88 -5.81
N SER A 68 -8.89 7.56 -5.90
CA SER A 68 -10.04 6.91 -5.26
C SER A 68 -9.57 5.95 -4.19
N PHE A 69 -9.98 6.19 -2.95
CA PHE A 69 -9.61 5.41 -1.78
C PHE A 69 -10.72 4.42 -1.44
N THR A 70 -10.44 3.12 -1.60
CA THR A 70 -11.32 2.04 -1.14
C THR A 70 -10.94 1.65 0.28
N TYR A 71 -11.87 1.68 1.21
CA TYR A 71 -11.66 1.37 2.62
C TYR A 71 -12.83 0.62 3.23
N TYR A 72 -12.59 0.02 4.40
CA TYR A 72 -13.58 -0.70 5.20
C TYR A 72 -13.61 -0.12 6.61
N ILE A 73 -14.80 -0.04 7.21
CA ILE A 73 -14.99 0.43 8.59
C ILE A 73 -15.18 -0.73 9.58
N SER A 74 -15.22 -1.97 9.07
CA SER A 74 -15.35 -3.21 9.85
C SER A 74 -14.52 -4.32 9.20
N GLY A 75 -14.38 -5.44 9.90
CA GLY A 75 -13.63 -6.60 9.43
C GLY A 75 -12.11 -6.46 9.55
N SER A 76 -11.40 -7.40 8.92
CA SER A 76 -9.94 -7.49 9.03
C SER A 76 -9.21 -6.32 8.38
N ASP A 77 -9.77 -5.79 7.29
CA ASP A 77 -9.19 -4.72 6.49
C ASP A 77 -9.61 -3.31 6.96
N SER A 78 -10.33 -3.22 8.11
CA SER A 78 -10.83 -1.94 8.60
C SER A 78 -9.70 -0.94 8.87
N VAL A 79 -9.96 0.30 8.49
CA VAL A 79 -9.12 1.45 8.83
C VAL A 79 -9.44 1.96 10.25
N TRP A 80 -8.67 2.92 10.75
CA TRP A 80 -9.05 3.71 11.92
C TRP A 80 -10.33 4.47 11.63
N THR A 81 -11.39 4.26 12.45
CA THR A 81 -12.75 4.71 12.16
C THR A 81 -13.14 6.03 12.85
N LYS A 82 -12.18 6.68 13.53
CA LYS A 82 -12.44 7.98 14.14
C LYS A 82 -12.82 8.99 13.07
N ASP A 83 -13.92 9.68 13.29
CA ASP A 83 -14.49 10.75 12.45
C ASP A 83 -14.84 11.92 13.39
N ALA A 84 -13.91 12.87 13.53
CA ALA A 84 -14.03 13.93 14.53
C ALA A 84 -14.92 15.08 14.05
N ASP A 85 -14.96 15.35 12.76
CA ASP A 85 -15.75 16.42 12.15
C ASP A 85 -17.14 15.95 11.68
N LYS A 86 -17.39 14.64 11.79
CA LYS A 86 -18.65 14.00 11.41
C LYS A 86 -18.99 14.15 9.92
N SER A 87 -17.97 14.10 9.09
CA SER A 87 -18.10 14.11 7.62
C SER A 87 -18.75 12.82 7.07
N GLY A 88 -18.73 11.74 7.86
CA GLY A 88 -19.13 10.40 7.45
C GLY A 88 -17.99 9.60 6.84
N VAL A 89 -16.77 10.18 6.78
CA VAL A 89 -15.54 9.55 6.33
C VAL A 89 -14.55 9.52 7.50
N PRO A 90 -13.84 8.43 7.78
CA PRO A 90 -12.83 8.43 8.82
C PRO A 90 -11.73 9.47 8.60
N ASP A 91 -11.35 10.22 9.63
CA ASP A 91 -10.25 11.21 9.61
C ASP A 91 -8.97 10.64 8.98
N TYR A 92 -8.74 9.34 9.17
CA TYR A 92 -7.58 8.63 8.62
C TYR A 92 -7.62 8.56 7.09
N VAL A 93 -8.77 8.28 6.51
CA VAL A 93 -8.97 8.22 5.05
C VAL A 93 -8.87 9.60 4.42
N GLU A 94 -9.47 10.61 5.06
CA GLU A 94 -9.37 11.99 4.61
C GLU A 94 -7.93 12.50 4.66
N THR A 95 -7.19 12.17 5.73
CA THR A 95 -5.77 12.49 5.85
C THR A 95 -4.97 11.84 4.72
N ALA A 96 -5.22 10.56 4.43
CA ALA A 96 -4.54 9.86 3.32
C ALA A 96 -4.80 10.54 1.98
N ALA A 97 -6.04 10.95 1.72
CA ALA A 97 -6.43 11.59 0.48
C ALA A 97 -5.76 12.97 0.30
N ILE A 98 -5.72 13.76 1.36
CA ILE A 98 -5.05 15.07 1.38
C ILE A 98 -3.53 14.91 1.18
N GLU A 99 -2.91 13.95 1.88
CA GLU A 99 -1.46 13.73 1.75
C GLU A 99 -1.09 13.19 0.37
N MET A 100 -1.92 12.35 -0.25
CA MET A 100 -1.69 11.88 -1.62
C MET A 100 -1.76 13.02 -2.66
N ASP A 101 -2.69 13.94 -2.52
CA ASP A 101 -2.73 15.14 -3.36
C ASP A 101 -1.48 16.02 -3.21
N LYS A 102 -0.91 16.11 -1.98
CA LYS A 102 0.37 16.79 -1.74
C LYS A 102 1.55 16.06 -2.39
N VAL A 103 1.55 14.71 -2.31
CA VAL A 103 2.57 13.89 -2.99
C VAL A 103 2.50 14.12 -4.50
N TRP A 104 1.31 14.13 -5.08
CA TRP A 104 1.10 14.45 -6.48
C TRP A 104 1.67 15.82 -6.84
N GLN A 105 1.30 16.85 -6.08
CA GLN A 105 1.81 18.20 -6.30
C GLN A 105 3.34 18.22 -6.27
N SER A 106 3.94 17.62 -5.25
CA SER A 106 5.39 17.63 -5.06
C SER A 106 6.12 16.81 -6.15
N GLN A 107 5.68 15.60 -6.41
CA GLN A 107 6.45 14.69 -7.29
C GLN A 107 6.18 14.95 -8.77
N ILE A 108 4.92 15.15 -9.15
CA ILE A 108 4.55 15.29 -10.55
C ILE A 108 4.69 16.74 -11.01
N ILE A 109 4.16 17.68 -10.24
CA ILE A 109 4.13 19.09 -10.66
C ILE A 109 5.45 19.80 -10.37
N ASP A 110 5.96 19.70 -9.14
CA ASP A 110 7.13 20.45 -8.73
C ASP A 110 8.45 19.80 -9.17
N LEU A 111 8.57 18.46 -9.07
CA LEU A 111 9.77 17.70 -9.45
C LEU A 111 9.74 17.19 -10.88
N GLY A 112 8.60 17.19 -11.55
CA GLY A 112 8.45 16.82 -12.96
C GLY A 112 8.59 15.32 -13.23
N PHE A 113 8.23 14.45 -12.29
CA PHE A 113 8.17 13.02 -12.55
C PHE A 113 7.06 12.69 -13.55
N LEU A 114 7.16 11.54 -14.20
CA LEU A 114 6.14 11.09 -15.14
C LEU A 114 4.80 10.88 -14.44
N ASP A 115 3.74 11.38 -15.07
CA ASP A 115 2.36 11.23 -14.60
C ASP A 115 1.89 9.77 -14.70
N PRO A 116 1.68 9.06 -13.59
CA PRO A 116 1.18 7.69 -13.61
C PRO A 116 -0.31 7.61 -13.95
N LEU A 117 -1.06 8.72 -13.83
CA LEU A 117 -2.50 8.77 -14.11
C LEU A 117 -2.84 8.82 -15.61
N ALA A 118 -1.85 8.97 -16.47
CA ALA A 118 -2.07 8.98 -17.93
C ALA A 118 -2.87 7.76 -18.45
N LEU A 119 -3.03 6.73 -17.62
CA LEU A 119 -3.70 5.47 -17.96
C LEU A 119 -4.98 5.21 -17.16
N ILE A 120 -5.16 5.82 -15.98
CA ILE A 120 -6.32 5.59 -15.08
C ILE A 120 -6.60 6.84 -14.24
N ASP A 121 -7.81 7.36 -14.34
CA ASP A 121 -8.29 8.53 -13.60
C ASP A 121 -9.74 8.27 -13.13
N PRO A 122 -10.02 8.26 -11.81
CA PRO A 122 -9.11 8.40 -10.67
C PRO A 122 -8.26 7.14 -10.42
N TYR A 123 -7.01 7.33 -9.95
CA TYR A 123 -6.11 6.22 -9.64
C TYR A 123 -6.55 5.52 -8.36
N PRO A 124 -6.74 4.18 -8.37
CA PRO A 124 -7.26 3.46 -7.21
C PRO A 124 -6.19 3.19 -6.16
N ILE A 125 -6.53 3.51 -4.91
CA ILE A 125 -5.77 3.19 -3.71
C ILE A 125 -6.65 2.35 -2.80
N GLN A 126 -6.15 1.25 -2.27
CA GLN A 126 -6.92 0.33 -1.46
C GLN A 126 -6.25 0.10 -0.11
N PHE A 127 -6.99 0.29 0.98
CA PHE A 127 -6.55 -0.10 2.31
C PHE A 127 -6.79 -1.59 2.55
N ARG A 128 -5.76 -2.29 3.03
CA ARG A 128 -5.78 -3.71 3.37
C ARG A 128 -4.95 -4.00 4.61
N LYS A 129 -5.31 -5.03 5.36
CA LYS A 129 -4.45 -5.55 6.40
C LYS A 129 -3.35 -6.39 5.76
N ILE A 130 -2.15 -5.85 5.71
CA ILE A 130 -0.94 -6.48 5.18
C ILE A 130 0.18 -6.37 6.21
N ASP A 131 1.21 -7.21 6.12
CA ASP A 131 2.30 -7.27 7.11
C ASP A 131 3.46 -6.30 6.80
N TYR A 132 3.26 -5.37 5.89
CA TYR A 132 4.21 -4.35 5.45
C TYR A 132 3.48 -3.04 5.14
N TYR A 133 4.20 -2.01 4.74
CA TYR A 133 3.65 -0.66 4.57
C TYR A 133 2.69 -0.55 3.38
N GLY A 134 3.13 -0.96 2.19
CA GLY A 134 2.33 -0.88 0.97
C GLY A 134 3.04 -1.48 -0.23
N HIS A 135 2.37 -1.48 -1.36
CA HIS A 135 2.92 -1.87 -2.66
C HIS A 135 2.04 -1.38 -3.80
N THR A 136 2.67 -1.17 -4.95
CA THR A 136 1.96 -0.90 -6.21
C THR A 136 1.71 -2.20 -6.98
N GLU A 137 0.47 -2.47 -7.32
CA GLU A 137 0.08 -3.57 -8.20
C GLU A 137 0.09 -3.11 -9.67
N PHE A 138 1.17 -3.39 -10.38
CA PHE A 138 1.32 -2.96 -11.78
C PHE A 138 0.25 -3.54 -12.72
N ASN A 139 -0.10 -4.82 -12.57
CA ASN A 139 -1.14 -5.47 -13.38
C ASN A 139 -2.55 -5.01 -12.98
N GLY A 140 -2.78 -4.80 -11.69
CA GLY A 140 -4.04 -4.29 -11.14
C GLY A 140 -4.16 -2.77 -11.25
N LYS A 141 -3.06 -2.09 -11.58
CA LYS A 141 -2.97 -0.63 -11.70
C LYS A 141 -3.59 0.07 -10.50
N LYS A 142 -3.15 -0.30 -9.31
CA LYS A 142 -3.60 0.28 -8.03
C LYS A 142 -2.47 0.25 -7.01
N ILE A 143 -2.59 1.09 -6.00
CA ILE A 143 -1.75 1.05 -4.81
C ILE A 143 -2.51 0.34 -3.69
N VAL A 144 -1.84 -0.56 -2.98
CA VAL A 144 -2.35 -1.19 -1.76
C VAL A 144 -1.56 -0.67 -0.57
N ILE A 145 -2.26 -0.20 0.46
CA ILE A 145 -1.68 0.41 1.65
C ILE A 145 -2.18 -0.33 2.89
N ASN A 146 -1.31 -0.49 3.89
CA ASN A 146 -1.69 -1.04 5.19
C ASN A 146 -2.82 -0.22 5.81
N SER A 147 -3.89 -0.89 6.27
CA SER A 147 -5.10 -0.22 6.76
C SER A 147 -4.91 0.52 8.08
N THR A 148 -3.94 0.16 8.92
CA THR A 148 -3.79 0.73 10.27
C THR A 148 -2.35 0.99 10.69
N PHE A 149 -1.35 0.42 10.03
CA PHE A 149 0.06 0.40 10.40
C PHE A 149 0.35 -0.07 11.85
N VAL A 150 -0.57 -0.82 12.46
CA VAL A 150 -0.32 -1.38 13.80
C VAL A 150 0.91 -2.29 13.76
N GLY A 151 1.90 -1.99 14.61
CA GLY A 151 3.18 -2.71 14.66
C GLY A 151 4.19 -2.32 13.58
N LEU A 152 3.87 -1.37 12.71
CA LEU A 152 4.71 -0.92 11.58
C LEU A 152 5.07 0.57 11.66
N THR A 153 5.23 1.13 12.85
CA THR A 153 5.35 2.58 13.07
C THR A 153 6.78 3.08 13.25
N GLU A 154 7.75 2.40 12.66
CA GLU A 154 9.15 2.83 12.69
C GLU A 154 9.42 3.98 11.72
N ASN A 155 9.20 5.19 12.17
CA ASN A 155 9.50 6.43 11.43
C ASN A 155 9.82 7.56 12.40
N THR A 156 10.23 8.70 11.86
CA THR A 156 10.67 9.87 12.64
C THR A 156 9.56 10.88 12.90
N ASP A 157 8.30 10.58 12.54
CA ASP A 157 7.19 11.51 12.82
C ASP A 157 7.10 11.76 14.34
N PRO A 158 7.18 13.02 14.79
CA PRO A 158 7.22 13.35 16.22
C PRO A 158 5.83 13.32 16.88
N VAL A 159 4.75 13.37 16.09
CA VAL A 159 3.39 13.55 16.58
C VAL A 159 2.59 12.25 16.51
N ASP A 160 2.56 11.63 15.35
CA ASP A 160 1.78 10.42 15.11
C ASP A 160 2.53 9.45 14.20
N LYS A 161 3.01 8.36 14.79
CA LYS A 161 3.76 7.32 14.08
C LYS A 161 2.94 6.63 13.01
N THR A 162 1.63 6.47 13.20
CA THR A 162 0.73 5.87 12.22
C THR A 162 0.57 6.78 11.00
N ILE A 163 0.32 8.05 11.23
CA ILE A 163 0.24 9.06 10.16
C ILE A 163 1.60 9.24 9.48
N GLY A 164 2.70 9.19 10.22
CA GLY A 164 4.04 9.20 9.64
C GLY A 164 4.30 8.02 8.72
N ALA A 165 3.89 6.80 9.11
CA ALA A 165 3.99 5.62 8.27
C ALA A 165 3.13 5.75 7.01
N LEU A 166 1.90 6.25 7.15
CA LEU A 166 1.00 6.52 6.02
C LEU A 166 1.63 7.48 5.00
N LYS A 167 2.14 8.63 5.47
CA LYS A 167 2.78 9.64 4.60
C LYS A 167 3.98 9.09 3.84
N VAL A 168 4.86 8.36 4.53
CA VAL A 168 6.03 7.73 3.91
C VAL A 168 5.61 6.73 2.84
N THR A 169 4.57 5.93 3.11
CA THR A 169 4.07 4.94 2.14
C THR A 169 3.49 5.61 0.91
N LEU A 170 2.62 6.61 1.10
CA LEU A 170 2.00 7.36 -0.01
C LEU A 170 3.05 8.04 -0.91
N ALA A 171 4.13 8.55 -0.31
CA ALA A 171 5.21 9.20 -1.06
C ALA A 171 6.13 8.20 -1.78
N HIS A 172 6.13 6.94 -1.36
CA HIS A 172 7.00 5.90 -1.90
C HIS A 172 6.36 5.14 -3.06
N GLU A 173 5.06 4.80 -2.94
CA GLU A 173 4.31 4.00 -3.91
C GLU A 173 3.84 4.84 -5.11
#